data_7f73d69c664f4118d21b04ef36bba900
#
_entry.id   7f73d69c664f4118d21b04ef36bba900
#
_cell.length_a   1.000
_cell.length_b   1.000
_cell.length_c   1.000
_cell.angle_alpha   90.00
_cell.angle_beta   90.00
_cell.angle_gamma   90.00
#
_symmetry.space_group_name_H-M   'P 1'
#
loop_
_entity.id
_entity.type
_entity.pdbx_description
1 polymer ?
#
loop_
_entity_poly.entity_id
_entity_poly.type
_entity_poly.pdbx_seq_one_letter_code
_entity_poly.pdbx_strand_id
1 'polypeptide(L)'
;IKNDIKEIENYCKAIEYGREEIIEKGKCISKYLIKNLHVLLLSDNVRGANKTPGCFKTEQNYIYNPKLGNYTPLPPYLTDEYIDNLVDYLRGPEEVSVLMQAAIMHAQFEMIHPFKDGNGRVGRLLIPLFLYSKDCLPSPIFYISRYFSDNEDSYKEKLSNISLNHEKDKIESWKEWLLFFFKGISFESKRHIETAKAIIDLYKEMTAVVGKTEYIPIIDELFNKLKVEPKVLVQDLGISDNSVRRVLKKLSEENNYITRHGTDRKTIYYFNKLVDIIE
;
A
#
# COMPACT_ATOMS: atom_id res chain seq x y z
N ILE A 1 9.26 -15.46 -4.96
CA ILE A 1 8.21 -15.80 -3.96
C ILE A 1 8.65 -15.42 -2.53
N LYS A 2 9.77 -15.92 -1.98
CA LYS A 2 10.19 -15.57 -0.60
C LYS A 2 10.55 -14.09 -0.41
N ASN A 3 11.15 -13.45 -1.40
CA ASN A 3 11.49 -12.03 -1.34
C ASN A 3 10.23 -11.16 -1.50
N ASP A 4 9.29 -11.55 -2.34
CA ASP A 4 8.05 -10.83 -2.56
C ASP A 4 7.18 -10.79 -1.29
N ILE A 5 7.12 -11.91 -0.56
CA ILE A 5 6.41 -11.97 0.75
C ILE A 5 7.05 -11.00 1.75
N LYS A 6 8.38 -10.96 1.83
CA LYS A 6 9.07 -10.03 2.73
C LYS A 6 8.87 -8.56 2.33
N GLU A 7 8.84 -8.25 1.04
CA GLU A 7 8.54 -6.89 0.57
C GLU A 7 7.12 -6.47 0.99
N ILE A 8 6.14 -7.38 0.93
CA ILE A 8 4.77 -7.13 1.40
C ILE A 8 4.75 -6.93 2.93
N GLU A 9 5.40 -7.82 3.69
CA GLU A 9 5.50 -7.69 5.15
C GLU A 9 6.13 -6.35 5.57
N ASN A 10 7.21 -5.95 4.89
CA ASN A 10 7.88 -4.68 5.12
C ASN A 10 6.99 -3.49 4.77
N TYR A 11 6.20 -3.60 3.69
CA TYR A 11 5.23 -2.57 3.33
C TYR A 11 4.14 -2.43 4.41
N CYS A 12 3.60 -3.55 4.92
CA CYS A 12 2.61 -3.52 6.01
C CYS A 12 3.18 -2.90 7.29
N LYS A 13 4.41 -3.25 7.67
CA LYS A 13 5.10 -2.63 8.82
C LYS A 13 5.32 -1.12 8.62
N ALA A 14 5.72 -0.73 7.41
CA ALA A 14 5.99 0.66 7.09
C ALA A 14 4.73 1.52 7.10
N ILE A 15 3.60 1.01 6.59
CA ILE A 15 2.33 1.75 6.60
C ILE A 15 1.76 1.91 8.01
N GLU A 16 1.86 0.87 8.84
CA GLU A 16 1.41 0.92 10.24
C GLU A 16 2.26 1.89 11.06
N TYR A 17 3.60 1.81 10.94
CA TYR A 17 4.50 2.77 11.54
C TYR A 17 4.19 4.21 11.11
N GLY A 18 3.96 4.41 9.79
CA GLY A 18 3.61 5.73 9.27
C GLY A 18 2.28 6.26 9.83
N ARG A 19 1.29 5.39 10.00
CA ARG A 19 0.00 5.72 10.62
C ARG A 19 0.17 6.18 12.08
N GLU A 20 0.94 5.44 12.87
CA GLU A 20 1.22 5.75 14.27
C GLU A 20 1.98 7.08 14.40
N GLU A 21 3.07 7.28 13.65
CA GLU A 21 3.85 8.52 13.65
C GLU A 21 3.00 9.74 13.27
N ILE A 22 2.10 9.61 12.28
CA ILE A 22 1.20 10.70 11.88
C ILE A 22 0.25 11.08 13.03
N ILE A 23 -0.29 10.11 13.77
CA ILE A 23 -1.15 10.34 14.92
C ILE A 23 -0.36 11.05 16.04
N GLU A 24 0.81 10.53 16.38
CA GLU A 24 1.62 11.04 17.50
C GLU A 24 2.22 12.43 17.24
N LYS A 25 2.55 12.75 15.99
CA LYS A 25 3.21 14.01 15.59
C LYS A 25 2.25 15.07 15.03
N GLY A 26 0.96 14.94 15.30
CA GLY A 26 -0.03 15.95 14.93
C GLY A 26 -0.35 15.97 13.43
N LYS A 27 -0.48 14.81 12.83
CA LYS A 27 -0.94 14.62 11.43
C LYS A 27 -0.04 15.26 10.36
N CYS A 28 1.27 15.13 10.48
CA CYS A 28 2.20 15.69 9.49
C CYS A 28 3.19 14.67 8.92
N ILE A 29 3.47 14.80 7.64
CA ILE A 29 4.63 14.16 7.02
C ILE A 29 5.89 14.91 7.45
N SER A 30 6.95 14.17 7.81
CA SER A 30 8.24 14.73 8.21
C SER A 30 9.40 14.05 7.50
N LYS A 31 10.53 14.74 7.41
CA LYS A 31 11.78 14.15 6.89
C LYS A 31 12.19 12.90 7.69
N TYR A 32 11.98 12.92 9.00
CA TYR A 32 12.23 11.76 9.86
C TYR A 32 11.34 10.56 9.48
N LEU A 33 10.05 10.79 9.30
CA LEU A 33 9.12 9.76 8.83
C LEU A 33 9.58 9.18 7.48
N ILE A 34 9.90 10.03 6.49
CA ILE A 34 10.35 9.59 5.16
C ILE A 34 11.58 8.67 5.26
N LYS A 35 12.56 9.02 6.10
CA LYS A 35 13.76 8.19 6.31
C LYS A 35 13.45 6.85 6.97
N ASN A 36 12.56 6.81 7.97
CA ASN A 36 12.19 5.56 8.65
C ASN A 36 11.34 4.65 7.78
N LEU A 37 10.42 5.20 6.98
CA LEU A 37 9.69 4.42 5.97
C LEU A 37 10.66 3.71 5.01
N HIS A 38 11.71 4.40 4.57
CA HIS A 38 12.74 3.82 3.72
C HIS A 38 13.51 2.69 4.42
N VAL A 39 13.86 2.85 5.72
CA VAL A 39 14.49 1.78 6.52
C VAL A 39 13.60 0.53 6.57
N LEU A 40 12.32 0.71 6.89
CA LEU A 40 11.38 -0.39 7.02
C LEU A 40 11.14 -1.10 5.70
N LEU A 41 10.95 -0.36 4.60
CA LEU A 41 10.73 -0.93 3.27
C LEU A 41 11.91 -1.74 2.75
N LEU A 42 13.15 -1.40 3.16
CA LEU A 42 14.37 -2.06 2.72
C LEU A 42 14.96 -3.02 3.78
N SER A 43 14.22 -3.36 4.83
CA SER A 43 14.63 -4.33 5.84
C SER A 43 14.63 -5.77 5.31
N ASP A 44 15.13 -6.72 6.10
CA ASP A 44 15.05 -8.17 5.88
C ASP A 44 15.66 -8.69 4.56
N ASN A 45 16.73 -8.07 4.08
CA ASN A 45 17.46 -8.46 2.87
C ASN A 45 16.61 -8.44 1.57
N VAL A 46 15.61 -7.58 1.49
CA VAL A 46 14.89 -7.32 0.24
C VAL A 46 15.76 -6.51 -0.75
N ARG A 47 15.26 -6.32 -1.97
CA ARG A 47 15.95 -5.51 -2.97
C ARG A 47 16.26 -4.11 -2.43
N GLY A 48 17.53 -3.69 -2.49
CA GLY A 48 17.99 -2.39 -2.02
C GLY A 48 18.44 -2.35 -0.56
N ALA A 49 18.33 -3.44 0.22
CA ALA A 49 18.76 -3.50 1.62
C ALA A 49 20.22 -3.08 1.86
N ASN A 50 21.09 -3.26 0.87
CA ASN A 50 22.51 -2.84 0.92
C ASN A 50 22.76 -1.42 0.37
N LYS A 51 21.70 -0.64 0.13
CA LYS A 51 21.76 0.73 -0.44
C LYS A 51 21.52 1.81 0.62
N THR A 52 22.17 1.68 1.77
CA THR A 52 22.11 2.64 2.89
C THR A 52 20.70 3.05 3.31
N PRO A 53 19.85 2.11 3.81
CA PRO A 53 18.49 2.42 4.23
C PRO A 53 18.45 3.60 5.22
N GLY A 54 17.51 4.53 5.01
CA GLY A 54 17.33 5.73 5.85
C GLY A 54 18.28 6.88 5.56
N CYS A 55 19.32 6.68 4.73
CA CYS A 55 20.28 7.73 4.36
C CYS A 55 19.96 8.28 2.98
N PHE A 56 19.98 9.60 2.85
CA PHE A 56 19.90 10.23 1.54
C PHE A 56 21.17 9.92 0.71
N LYS A 57 21.03 9.98 -0.60
CA LYS A 57 22.09 9.71 -1.55
C LYS A 57 23.26 10.68 -1.35
N THR A 58 24.47 10.15 -1.45
CA THR A 58 25.73 10.91 -1.45
C THR A 58 26.37 10.97 -2.83
N GLU A 59 25.90 10.13 -3.75
CA GLU A 59 26.34 10.04 -5.14
C GLU A 59 25.16 10.30 -6.07
N GLN A 60 25.45 10.84 -7.27
CA GLN A 60 24.41 11.07 -8.27
C GLN A 60 23.79 9.73 -8.71
N ASN A 61 22.47 9.65 -8.64
CA ASN A 61 21.70 8.57 -9.22
C ASN A 61 21.11 8.99 -10.59
N TYR A 62 20.74 8.00 -11.39
CA TYR A 62 20.19 8.19 -12.72
C TYR A 62 18.95 7.33 -12.88
N ILE A 63 17.90 7.88 -13.49
CA ILE A 63 16.70 7.14 -13.83
C ILE A 63 16.72 6.86 -15.34
N TYR A 64 16.72 5.59 -15.68
CA TYR A 64 16.72 5.18 -17.07
C TYR A 64 15.29 5.11 -17.62
N ASN A 65 15.04 5.84 -18.71
CA ASN A 65 13.83 5.72 -19.49
C ASN A 65 14.19 5.35 -20.93
N PRO A 66 13.81 4.16 -21.41
CA PRO A 66 14.21 3.70 -22.76
C PRO A 66 13.66 4.55 -23.90
N LYS A 67 12.56 5.29 -23.70
CA LYS A 67 11.90 6.12 -24.70
C LYS A 67 12.37 7.57 -24.69
N LEU A 68 12.63 8.15 -23.51
CA LEU A 68 12.92 9.57 -23.31
C LEU A 68 14.38 9.85 -22.98
N GLY A 69 15.20 8.79 -22.83
CA GLY A 69 16.59 8.92 -22.41
C GLY A 69 16.76 8.92 -20.89
N ASN A 70 18.01 9.14 -20.44
CA ASN A 70 18.32 9.15 -19.02
C ASN A 70 17.88 10.48 -18.39
N TYR A 71 17.12 10.39 -17.31
CA TYR A 71 16.84 11.52 -16.45
C TYR A 71 17.82 11.57 -15.28
N THR A 72 18.37 12.76 -15.00
CA THR A 72 19.24 12.99 -13.85
C THR A 72 18.46 13.71 -12.76
N PRO A 73 18.10 13.03 -11.67
CA PRO A 73 17.44 13.64 -10.52
C PRO A 73 18.28 14.74 -9.88
N LEU A 74 17.67 15.43 -8.91
CA LEU A 74 18.33 16.48 -8.13
C LEU A 74 19.70 16.04 -7.63
N PRO A 75 20.76 16.92 -7.66
CA PRO A 75 22.08 16.58 -7.13
C PRO A 75 22.06 16.25 -5.63
N PRO A 76 22.97 15.37 -5.16
CA PRO A 76 23.00 14.93 -3.76
C PRO A 76 23.05 16.07 -2.74
N TYR A 77 23.84 17.11 -2.99
CA TYR A 77 24.04 18.22 -2.06
C TYR A 77 22.78 19.11 -1.87
N LEU A 78 21.81 19.04 -2.76
CA LEU A 78 20.52 19.74 -2.66
C LEU A 78 19.40 18.87 -2.07
N THR A 79 19.63 17.55 -1.91
CA THR A 79 18.59 16.60 -1.54
C THR A 79 17.93 16.94 -0.21
N ASP A 80 18.73 17.28 0.80
CA ASP A 80 18.23 17.55 2.16
C ASP A 80 17.37 18.82 2.20
N GLU A 81 17.81 19.88 1.53
CA GLU A 81 17.08 21.15 1.41
C GLU A 81 15.74 21.00 0.67
N TYR A 82 15.74 20.25 -0.43
CA TYR A 82 14.51 20.07 -1.23
C TYR A 82 13.51 19.13 -0.55
N ILE A 83 13.96 18.18 0.26
CA ILE A 83 13.06 17.40 1.11
C ILE A 83 12.48 18.26 2.22
N ASP A 84 13.24 19.17 2.83
CA ASP A 84 12.72 20.12 3.81
C ASP A 84 11.67 21.03 3.15
N ASN A 85 11.95 21.57 1.99
CA ASN A 85 11.00 22.39 1.23
C ASN A 85 9.70 21.61 0.90
N LEU A 86 9.81 20.36 0.47
CA LEU A 86 8.65 19.51 0.24
C LEU A 86 7.82 19.30 1.52
N VAL A 87 8.48 19.03 2.64
CA VAL A 87 7.81 18.85 3.94
C VAL A 87 7.12 20.14 4.38
N ASP A 88 7.75 21.29 4.22
CA ASP A 88 7.17 22.59 4.55
C ASP A 88 5.96 22.91 3.66
N TYR A 89 6.00 22.60 2.37
CA TYR A 89 4.86 22.69 1.47
C TYR A 89 3.67 21.85 1.94
N LEU A 90 3.91 20.62 2.42
CA LEU A 90 2.85 19.73 2.90
C LEU A 90 2.23 20.18 4.23
N ARG A 91 2.96 20.96 5.02
CA ARG A 91 2.50 21.57 6.30
C ARG A 91 1.85 22.93 6.13
N GLY A 92 2.16 23.59 5.04
CA GLY A 92 1.66 24.93 4.72
C GLY A 92 0.15 24.99 4.52
N PRO A 93 -0.39 26.18 4.29
CA PRO A 93 -1.81 26.38 4.02
C PRO A 93 -2.24 25.63 2.76
N GLU A 94 -3.47 25.13 2.76
CA GLU A 94 -4.04 24.41 1.61
C GLU A 94 -4.46 25.39 0.50
N GLU A 95 -3.50 25.78 -0.32
CA GLU A 95 -3.74 26.66 -1.49
C GLU A 95 -4.43 25.93 -2.64
N VAL A 96 -4.33 24.59 -2.65
CA VAL A 96 -4.93 23.68 -3.65
C VAL A 96 -5.58 22.50 -2.96
N SER A 97 -6.43 21.75 -3.68
CA SER A 97 -7.09 20.57 -3.12
C SER A 97 -6.07 19.52 -2.62
N VAL A 98 -6.43 18.79 -1.57
CA VAL A 98 -5.58 17.73 -0.98
C VAL A 98 -5.13 16.70 -2.02
N LEU A 99 -6.00 16.34 -2.97
CA LEU A 99 -5.63 15.42 -4.05
C LEU A 99 -4.59 16.01 -4.99
N MET A 100 -4.66 17.32 -5.25
CA MET A 100 -3.65 18.03 -6.05
C MET A 100 -2.32 18.12 -5.28
N GLN A 101 -2.35 18.40 -3.97
CA GLN A 101 -1.16 18.33 -3.13
C GLN A 101 -0.52 16.94 -3.15
N ALA A 102 -1.33 15.86 -3.07
CA ALA A 102 -0.83 14.49 -3.15
C ALA A 102 -0.13 14.21 -4.48
N ALA A 103 -0.70 14.67 -5.59
CA ALA A 103 -0.10 14.51 -6.91
C ALA A 103 1.21 15.28 -7.05
N ILE A 104 1.26 16.53 -6.56
CA ILE A 104 2.46 17.38 -6.56
C ILE A 104 3.53 16.78 -5.65
N MET A 105 3.17 16.37 -4.43
CA MET A 105 4.07 15.70 -3.49
C MET A 105 4.75 14.49 -4.13
N HIS A 106 3.95 13.61 -4.75
CA HIS A 106 4.49 12.41 -5.36
C HIS A 106 5.46 12.73 -6.51
N ALA A 107 5.08 13.65 -7.42
CA ALA A 107 5.94 14.07 -8.51
C ALA A 107 7.23 14.69 -8.01
N GLN A 108 7.15 15.64 -7.06
CA GLN A 108 8.33 16.30 -6.48
C GLN A 108 9.24 15.29 -5.78
N PHE A 109 8.70 14.34 -5.02
CA PHE A 109 9.49 13.30 -4.38
C PHE A 109 10.25 12.43 -5.40
N GLU A 110 9.59 12.02 -6.49
CA GLU A 110 10.22 11.25 -7.56
C GLU A 110 11.27 12.08 -8.33
N MET A 111 11.08 13.39 -8.48
CA MET A 111 12.07 14.30 -9.09
C MET A 111 13.30 14.54 -8.21
N ILE A 112 13.11 14.66 -6.89
CA ILE A 112 14.21 14.77 -5.92
C ILE A 112 14.99 13.46 -5.89
N HIS A 113 14.28 12.33 -5.89
CA HIS A 113 14.83 10.97 -5.86
C HIS A 113 15.88 10.79 -4.76
N PRO A 114 15.49 10.98 -3.48
CA PRO A 114 16.43 11.25 -2.40
C PRO A 114 17.31 10.07 -2.00
N PHE A 115 16.90 8.84 -2.29
CA PHE A 115 17.62 7.64 -1.87
C PHE A 115 18.38 6.99 -3.03
N LYS A 116 19.36 6.13 -2.71
CA LYS A 116 20.13 5.38 -3.69
C LYS A 116 19.30 4.29 -4.40
N ASP A 117 18.30 3.72 -3.71
CA ASP A 117 17.27 2.78 -4.23
C ASP A 117 16.00 2.93 -3.39
N GLY A 118 14.86 2.37 -3.80
CA GLY A 118 13.61 2.34 -3.04
C GLY A 118 12.77 3.61 -3.10
N ASN A 119 13.15 4.63 -3.88
CA ASN A 119 12.41 5.88 -3.99
C ASN A 119 10.95 5.66 -4.40
N GLY A 120 10.69 4.90 -5.47
CA GLY A 120 9.33 4.61 -5.92
C GLY A 120 8.48 3.87 -4.88
N ARG A 121 9.07 3.02 -4.02
CA ARG A 121 8.34 2.37 -2.91
C ARG A 121 7.94 3.39 -1.85
N VAL A 122 8.86 4.26 -1.43
CA VAL A 122 8.57 5.34 -0.48
C VAL A 122 7.58 6.34 -1.08
N GLY A 123 7.80 6.82 -2.31
CA GLY A 123 6.92 7.78 -2.97
C GLY A 123 5.48 7.31 -3.07
N ARG A 124 5.26 6.03 -3.43
CA ARG A 124 3.90 5.45 -3.47
C ARG A 124 3.29 5.26 -2.08
N LEU A 125 4.10 4.91 -1.06
CA LEU A 125 3.64 4.77 0.32
C LEU A 125 3.27 6.13 0.94
N LEU A 126 3.94 7.21 0.55
CA LEU A 126 3.61 8.56 1.02
C LEU A 126 2.22 9.02 0.58
N ILE A 127 1.68 8.53 -0.54
CA ILE A 127 0.34 8.94 -1.03
C ILE A 127 -0.77 8.61 -0.02
N PRO A 128 -1.00 7.34 0.37
CA PRO A 128 -2.04 7.02 1.34
C PRO A 128 -1.77 7.62 2.72
N LEU A 129 -0.52 7.73 3.15
CA LEU A 129 -0.16 8.36 4.41
C LEU A 129 -0.46 9.86 4.42
N PHE A 130 -0.19 10.56 3.31
CA PHE A 130 -0.54 11.97 3.18
C PHE A 130 -2.06 12.18 3.17
N LEU A 131 -2.81 11.40 2.39
CA LEU A 131 -4.27 11.47 2.37
C LEU A 131 -4.87 11.16 3.76
N TYR A 132 -4.28 10.22 4.50
CA TYR A 132 -4.65 9.92 5.87
C TYR A 132 -4.35 11.11 6.82
N SER A 133 -3.19 11.74 6.69
CA SER A 133 -2.81 12.91 7.50
C SER A 133 -3.75 14.11 7.31
N LYS A 134 -4.44 14.16 6.18
CA LYS A 134 -5.42 15.19 5.81
C LYS A 134 -6.89 14.76 6.03
N ASP A 135 -7.13 13.71 6.81
CA ASP A 135 -8.46 13.14 7.09
C ASP A 135 -9.26 12.74 5.83
N CYS A 136 -8.61 12.57 4.67
CA CYS A 136 -9.25 12.09 3.44
C CYS A 136 -9.51 10.58 3.45
N LEU A 137 -8.80 9.84 4.30
CA LEU A 137 -8.94 8.41 4.48
C LEU A 137 -9.06 8.08 5.97
N PRO A 138 -9.95 7.16 6.37
CA PRO A 138 -10.06 6.71 7.77
C PRO A 138 -8.90 5.81 8.20
N SER A 139 -8.18 5.25 7.24
CA SER A 139 -6.97 4.44 7.40
C SER A 139 -6.14 4.54 6.12
N PRO A 140 -4.79 4.47 6.17
CA PRO A 140 -3.95 4.63 4.98
C PRO A 140 -3.91 3.37 4.10
N ILE A 141 -5.04 2.71 3.87
CA ILE A 141 -5.20 1.50 3.04
C ILE A 141 -5.69 1.84 1.63
N PHE A 142 -4.99 2.71 0.95
CA PHE A 142 -5.27 3.05 -0.43
C PHE A 142 -4.04 2.77 -1.30
N TYR A 143 -4.20 1.99 -2.37
CA TYR A 143 -3.09 1.55 -3.21
C TYR A 143 -3.27 2.02 -4.65
N ILE A 144 -2.54 3.05 -5.05
CA ILE A 144 -2.48 3.51 -6.45
C ILE A 144 -1.42 2.75 -7.26
N SER A 145 -0.60 1.92 -6.59
CA SER A 145 0.55 1.23 -7.21
C SER A 145 0.16 0.34 -8.38
N ARG A 146 -1.01 -0.31 -8.34
CA ARG A 146 -1.50 -1.14 -9.44
C ARG A 146 -1.75 -0.29 -10.69
N TYR A 147 -2.47 0.82 -10.56
CA TYR A 147 -2.70 1.72 -11.70
C TYR A 147 -1.39 2.23 -12.31
N PHE A 148 -0.40 2.58 -11.50
CA PHE A 148 0.91 3.01 -11.99
C PHE A 148 1.66 1.87 -12.68
N SER A 149 1.56 0.64 -12.18
CA SER A 149 2.17 -0.54 -12.79
C SER A 149 1.51 -0.91 -14.12
N ASP A 150 0.18 -0.91 -14.16
CA ASP A 150 -0.58 -1.23 -15.37
C ASP A 150 -0.40 -0.17 -16.47
N ASN A 151 0.02 1.06 -16.09
CA ASN A 151 0.27 2.19 -16.98
C ASN A 151 1.72 2.68 -16.87
N GLU A 152 2.70 1.78 -16.67
CA GLU A 152 4.09 2.12 -16.30
C GLU A 152 4.76 3.07 -17.31
N ASP A 153 4.58 2.84 -18.60
CA ASP A 153 5.15 3.70 -19.65
C ASP A 153 4.62 5.15 -19.54
N SER A 154 3.30 5.32 -19.43
CA SER A 154 2.67 6.63 -19.27
C SER A 154 3.06 7.32 -17.97
N TYR A 155 3.16 6.55 -16.88
CA TYR A 155 3.61 7.04 -15.58
C TYR A 155 5.03 7.62 -15.67
N LYS A 156 5.97 6.87 -16.23
CA LYS A 156 7.36 7.30 -16.40
C LYS A 156 7.49 8.49 -17.38
N GLU A 157 6.73 8.46 -18.49
CA GLU A 157 6.72 9.55 -19.47
C GLU A 157 6.27 10.86 -18.84
N LYS A 158 5.15 10.87 -18.12
CA LYS A 158 4.61 12.11 -17.52
C LYS A 158 5.50 12.70 -16.43
N LEU A 159 6.11 11.85 -15.59
CA LEU A 159 7.11 12.32 -14.62
C LEU A 159 8.36 12.90 -15.31
N SER A 160 8.84 12.23 -16.37
CA SER A 160 9.97 12.74 -17.15
C SER A 160 9.66 14.09 -17.82
N ASN A 161 8.45 14.25 -18.37
CA ASN A 161 8.05 15.49 -19.03
C ASN A 161 8.01 16.68 -18.07
N ILE A 162 7.52 16.50 -16.83
CA ILE A 162 7.58 17.55 -15.80
C ILE A 162 9.03 17.98 -15.53
N SER A 163 9.95 17.02 -15.54
CA SER A 163 11.35 17.24 -15.17
C SER A 163 12.18 17.85 -16.29
N LEU A 164 11.89 17.51 -17.55
CA LEU A 164 12.72 17.83 -18.71
C LEU A 164 12.22 19.03 -19.51
N ASN A 165 10.92 19.36 -19.45
CA ASN A 165 10.36 20.38 -20.32
C ASN A 165 10.75 21.81 -19.91
N HIS A 166 11.03 22.65 -20.91
CA HIS A 166 11.27 24.08 -20.77
C HIS A 166 10.00 24.80 -20.26
N GLU A 167 10.17 26.00 -19.70
CA GLU A 167 9.10 26.73 -18.99
C GLU A 167 7.78 26.89 -19.75
N LYS A 168 7.79 26.99 -21.09
CA LYS A 168 6.57 27.13 -21.88
C LYS A 168 5.67 25.91 -21.92
N ASP A 169 6.28 24.69 -21.84
CA ASP A 169 5.56 23.42 -21.91
C ASP A 169 5.31 22.84 -20.51
N LYS A 170 5.85 23.47 -19.48
CA LYS A 170 5.80 23.00 -18.10
C LYS A 170 4.38 22.94 -17.55
N ILE A 171 3.55 23.94 -17.86
CA ILE A 171 2.14 23.98 -17.42
C ILE A 171 1.35 22.81 -18.01
N GLU A 172 1.53 22.53 -19.30
CA GLU A 172 0.82 21.42 -19.96
C GLU A 172 1.32 20.06 -19.40
N SER A 173 2.62 19.91 -19.18
CA SER A 173 3.18 18.68 -18.56
C SER A 173 2.61 18.44 -17.16
N TRP A 174 2.49 19.48 -16.33
CA TRP A 174 1.85 19.36 -15.01
C TRP A 174 0.37 19.02 -15.11
N LYS A 175 -0.36 19.62 -16.05
CA LYS A 175 -1.77 19.32 -16.29
C LYS A 175 -1.96 17.87 -16.73
N GLU A 176 -1.13 17.36 -17.64
CA GLU A 176 -1.17 15.96 -18.05
C GLU A 176 -0.87 14.99 -16.89
N TRP A 177 0.11 15.33 -16.04
CA TRP A 177 0.42 14.55 -14.84
C TRP A 177 -0.76 14.54 -13.87
N LEU A 178 -1.33 15.69 -13.55
CA LEU A 178 -2.47 15.80 -12.63
C LEU A 178 -3.68 14.99 -13.15
N LEU A 179 -3.99 15.09 -14.45
CA LEU A 179 -5.06 14.31 -15.06
C LEU A 179 -4.80 12.81 -14.99
N PHE A 180 -3.57 12.38 -15.21
CA PHE A 180 -3.16 10.97 -15.08
C PHE A 180 -3.30 10.49 -13.64
N PHE A 181 -2.80 11.24 -12.66
CA PHE A 181 -2.90 10.93 -11.25
C PHE A 181 -4.36 10.82 -10.78
N PHE A 182 -5.20 11.81 -11.14
CA PHE A 182 -6.61 11.79 -10.76
C PHE A 182 -7.40 10.64 -11.42
N LYS A 183 -7.07 10.26 -12.64
CA LYS A 183 -7.63 9.06 -13.27
C LYS A 183 -7.25 7.80 -12.45
N GLY A 184 -5.99 7.70 -12.02
CA GLY A 184 -5.53 6.62 -11.15
C GLY A 184 -6.26 6.56 -9.81
N ILE A 185 -6.40 7.70 -9.13
CA ILE A 185 -7.19 7.81 -7.88
C ILE A 185 -8.63 7.35 -8.12
N SER A 186 -9.29 7.87 -9.17
CA SER A 186 -10.68 7.51 -9.47
C SER A 186 -10.84 6.03 -9.80
N PHE A 187 -9.93 5.45 -10.58
CA PHE A 187 -9.96 4.04 -10.96
C PHE A 187 -9.79 3.13 -9.73
N GLU A 188 -8.75 3.36 -8.94
CA GLU A 188 -8.47 2.55 -7.75
C GLU A 188 -9.54 2.73 -6.65
N SER A 189 -10.09 3.94 -6.48
CA SER A 189 -11.18 4.15 -5.52
C SER A 189 -12.42 3.34 -5.87
N LYS A 190 -12.81 3.29 -7.13
CA LYS A 190 -13.96 2.47 -7.58
C LYS A 190 -13.70 1.00 -7.33
N ARG A 191 -12.51 0.50 -7.72
CA ARG A 191 -12.12 -0.89 -7.49
C ARG A 191 -12.14 -1.25 -6.01
N HIS A 192 -11.56 -0.42 -5.15
CA HIS A 192 -11.55 -0.67 -3.70
C HIS A 192 -12.96 -0.66 -3.09
N ILE A 193 -13.86 0.21 -3.56
CA ILE A 193 -15.26 0.22 -3.13
C ILE A 193 -15.98 -1.07 -3.54
N GLU A 194 -15.77 -1.54 -4.76
CA GLU A 194 -16.35 -2.80 -5.25
C GLU A 194 -15.82 -4.01 -4.47
N THR A 195 -14.49 -4.08 -4.26
CA THR A 195 -13.87 -5.12 -3.42
C THR A 195 -14.41 -5.09 -1.99
N ALA A 196 -14.50 -3.92 -1.37
CA ALA A 196 -15.03 -3.79 -0.01
C ALA A 196 -16.50 -4.24 0.08
N LYS A 197 -17.34 -3.90 -0.90
CA LYS A 197 -18.73 -4.37 -0.97
C LYS A 197 -18.79 -5.90 -1.08
N ALA A 198 -17.99 -6.48 -1.98
CA ALA A 198 -17.96 -7.94 -2.17
C ALA A 198 -17.49 -8.67 -0.88
N ILE A 199 -16.52 -8.11 -0.15
CA ILE A 199 -16.06 -8.65 1.14
C ILE A 199 -17.19 -8.58 2.19
N ILE A 200 -17.90 -7.45 2.29
CA ILE A 200 -19.03 -7.28 3.21
C ILE A 200 -20.16 -8.25 2.89
N ASP A 201 -20.47 -8.42 1.63
CA ASP A 201 -21.55 -9.34 1.19
C ASP A 201 -21.15 -10.80 1.46
N LEU A 202 -19.89 -11.18 1.18
CA LEU A 202 -19.37 -12.51 1.55
C LEU A 202 -19.43 -12.75 3.06
N TYR A 203 -19.07 -11.75 3.88
CA TYR A 203 -19.19 -11.85 5.34
C TYR A 203 -20.63 -12.10 5.80
N LYS A 204 -21.60 -11.36 5.24
CA LYS A 204 -23.04 -11.54 5.53
C LYS A 204 -23.53 -12.92 5.11
N GLU A 205 -23.15 -13.37 3.91
CA GLU A 205 -23.51 -14.72 3.43
C GLU A 205 -22.98 -15.80 4.38
N MET A 206 -21.70 -15.75 4.75
CA MET A 206 -21.09 -16.75 5.62
C MET A 206 -21.69 -16.74 7.02
N THR A 207 -21.98 -15.56 7.58
CA THR A 207 -22.67 -15.45 8.89
C THR A 207 -24.09 -16.02 8.85
N ALA A 208 -24.82 -15.79 7.77
CA ALA A 208 -26.17 -16.37 7.56
C ALA A 208 -26.10 -17.91 7.43
N VAL A 209 -25.13 -18.43 6.69
CA VAL A 209 -24.90 -19.89 6.55
C VAL A 209 -24.61 -20.51 7.91
N VAL A 210 -23.78 -19.91 8.73
CA VAL A 210 -23.43 -20.43 10.08
C VAL A 210 -24.63 -20.42 11.02
N GLY A 211 -25.50 -19.41 10.92
CA GLY A 211 -26.83 -19.38 11.52
C GLY A 211 -26.91 -19.19 13.04
N LYS A 212 -25.78 -19.20 13.75
CA LYS A 212 -25.69 -18.97 15.20
C LYS A 212 -24.64 -17.95 15.53
N THR A 213 -24.97 -16.96 16.33
CA THR A 213 -24.07 -15.86 16.72
C THR A 213 -22.82 -16.36 17.47
N GLU A 214 -22.94 -17.45 18.24
CA GLU A 214 -21.81 -18.08 18.95
C GLU A 214 -20.68 -18.58 18.04
N TYR A 215 -20.96 -18.75 16.73
CA TYR A 215 -19.98 -19.23 15.75
C TYR A 215 -19.42 -18.11 14.84
N ILE A 216 -19.92 -16.89 14.97
CA ILE A 216 -19.40 -15.71 14.22
C ILE A 216 -17.89 -15.52 14.43
N PRO A 217 -17.31 -15.71 15.65
CA PRO A 217 -15.86 -15.62 15.85
C PRO A 217 -15.03 -16.53 14.95
N ILE A 218 -15.59 -17.67 14.49
CA ILE A 218 -14.89 -18.54 13.50
C ILE A 218 -14.78 -17.82 12.14
N ILE A 219 -15.83 -17.10 11.75
CA ILE A 219 -15.82 -16.29 10.52
C ILE A 219 -14.82 -15.14 10.65
N ASP A 220 -14.82 -14.43 11.78
CA ASP A 220 -13.90 -13.33 12.04
C ASP A 220 -12.43 -13.79 11.93
N GLU A 221 -12.11 -14.97 12.49
CA GLU A 221 -10.77 -15.54 12.37
C GLU A 221 -10.39 -15.91 10.93
N LEU A 222 -11.34 -16.38 10.10
CA LEU A 222 -11.10 -16.63 8.69
C LEU A 222 -10.78 -15.34 7.94
N PHE A 223 -11.54 -14.26 8.15
CA PHE A 223 -11.29 -12.96 7.53
C PHE A 223 -9.98 -12.32 7.99
N ASN A 224 -9.57 -12.57 9.24
CA ASN A 224 -8.33 -12.03 9.78
C ASN A 224 -7.07 -12.81 9.31
N LYS A 225 -7.17 -14.13 9.17
CA LYS A 225 -5.98 -15.00 8.99
C LYS A 225 -5.87 -15.67 7.62
N LEU A 226 -6.91 -15.63 6.78
CA LEU A 226 -7.01 -16.29 5.46
C LEU A 226 -6.78 -17.83 5.49
N LYS A 227 -6.22 -18.35 6.54
CA LYS A 227 -6.04 -19.78 6.81
C LYS A 227 -6.24 -20.05 8.29
N VAL A 228 -6.89 -21.16 8.61
CA VAL A 228 -7.16 -21.57 9.99
C VAL A 228 -6.92 -23.06 10.21
N GLU A 229 -6.53 -23.41 11.41
CA GLU A 229 -6.45 -24.79 11.89
C GLU A 229 -7.53 -25.04 12.93
N PRO A 230 -8.35 -26.11 12.83
CA PRO A 230 -9.44 -26.37 13.79
C PRO A 230 -8.99 -26.37 15.26
N LYS A 231 -7.81 -26.94 15.54
CA LYS A 231 -7.26 -26.99 16.91
C LYS A 231 -6.95 -25.61 17.48
N VAL A 232 -6.42 -24.72 16.65
CA VAL A 232 -6.10 -23.34 17.03
C VAL A 232 -7.40 -22.57 17.31
N LEU A 233 -8.42 -22.71 16.45
CA LEU A 233 -9.73 -22.09 16.67
C LEU A 233 -10.40 -22.57 17.96
N VAL A 234 -10.32 -23.87 18.28
CA VAL A 234 -10.83 -24.41 19.55
C VAL A 234 -10.13 -23.77 20.75
N GLN A 235 -8.81 -23.65 20.68
CA GLN A 235 -8.00 -23.07 21.76
C GLN A 235 -8.23 -21.56 21.92
N ASP A 236 -8.24 -20.82 20.83
CA ASP A 236 -8.33 -19.35 20.84
C ASP A 236 -9.76 -18.86 21.16
N LEU A 237 -10.78 -19.56 20.66
CA LEU A 237 -12.18 -19.14 20.79
C LEU A 237 -12.96 -19.84 21.91
N GLY A 238 -12.42 -20.91 22.50
CA GLY A 238 -13.12 -21.69 23.54
C GLY A 238 -14.37 -22.43 23.03
N ILE A 239 -14.52 -22.58 21.71
CA ILE A 239 -15.64 -23.29 21.07
C ILE A 239 -15.29 -24.77 20.98
N SER A 240 -16.27 -25.67 21.22
CA SER A 240 -16.03 -27.12 21.21
C SER A 240 -15.51 -27.59 19.83
N ASP A 241 -14.61 -28.59 19.83
CA ASP A 241 -14.00 -29.18 18.63
C ASP A 241 -15.07 -29.67 17.63
N ASN A 242 -16.13 -30.31 18.12
CA ASN A 242 -17.24 -30.76 17.28
C ASN A 242 -17.97 -29.59 16.59
N SER A 243 -18.15 -28.48 17.27
CA SER A 243 -18.80 -27.29 16.71
C SER A 243 -17.93 -26.62 15.66
N VAL A 244 -16.64 -26.41 15.96
CA VAL A 244 -15.66 -25.85 15.01
C VAL A 244 -15.60 -26.70 13.74
N ARG A 245 -15.43 -28.00 13.86
CA ARG A 245 -15.36 -28.90 12.69
C ARG A 245 -16.66 -28.92 11.88
N ARG A 246 -17.82 -28.89 12.54
CA ARG A 246 -19.12 -28.83 11.85
C ARG A 246 -19.26 -27.53 11.05
N VAL A 247 -18.88 -26.38 11.63
CA VAL A 247 -18.91 -25.08 10.93
C VAL A 247 -17.96 -25.08 9.73
N LEU A 248 -16.71 -25.48 9.93
CA LEU A 248 -15.71 -25.52 8.85
C LEU A 248 -16.10 -26.50 7.74
N LYS A 249 -16.70 -27.66 8.09
CA LYS A 249 -17.25 -28.58 7.10
C LYS A 249 -18.36 -27.96 6.29
N LYS A 250 -19.30 -27.26 6.92
CA LYS A 250 -20.40 -26.56 6.24
C LYS A 250 -19.89 -25.50 5.29
N LEU A 251 -18.87 -24.71 5.70
CA LEU A 251 -18.27 -23.67 4.87
C LEU A 251 -17.45 -24.23 3.69
N SER A 252 -16.87 -25.43 3.84
CA SER A 252 -16.02 -26.05 2.80
C SER A 252 -16.80 -26.95 1.85
N GLU A 253 -17.57 -27.91 2.38
CA GLU A 253 -18.18 -28.97 1.56
C GLU A 253 -19.54 -28.55 0.98
N GLU A 254 -20.32 -27.74 1.72
CA GLU A 254 -21.66 -27.35 1.30
C GLU A 254 -21.68 -26.01 0.51
N ASN A 255 -20.73 -25.11 0.79
CA ASN A 255 -20.77 -23.75 0.26
C ASN A 255 -19.50 -23.32 -0.49
N ASN A 256 -18.42 -24.10 -0.48
CA ASN A 256 -17.15 -23.83 -1.18
C ASN A 256 -16.51 -22.46 -0.87
N TYR A 257 -16.73 -21.90 0.34
CA TYR A 257 -16.07 -20.66 0.73
C TYR A 257 -14.60 -20.87 1.07
N ILE A 258 -14.29 -22.01 1.67
CA ILE A 258 -12.95 -22.39 2.13
C ILE A 258 -12.57 -23.77 1.59
N THR A 259 -11.28 -24.02 1.41
CA THR A 259 -10.77 -25.30 0.92
C THR A 259 -10.01 -26.04 2.02
N ARG A 260 -10.35 -27.32 2.22
CA ARG A 260 -9.69 -28.18 3.19
C ARG A 260 -8.42 -28.80 2.61
N HIS A 261 -7.31 -28.74 3.35
CA HIS A 261 -6.04 -29.39 3.04
C HIS A 261 -5.53 -30.21 4.22
N GLY A 262 -4.84 -31.32 3.91
CA GLY A 262 -4.22 -32.17 4.92
C GLY A 262 -5.11 -33.32 5.43
N THR A 263 -4.60 -34.04 6.42
CA THR A 263 -5.26 -35.17 7.06
C THR A 263 -5.81 -34.78 8.43
N ASP A 264 -6.66 -35.62 9.05
CA ASP A 264 -7.38 -35.28 10.28
C ASP A 264 -6.53 -34.76 11.44
N ARG A 265 -5.24 -35.12 11.49
CA ARG A 265 -4.30 -34.64 12.54
C ARG A 265 -3.64 -33.32 12.22
N LYS A 266 -3.58 -32.92 10.91
CA LYS A 266 -2.98 -31.68 10.41
C LYS A 266 -3.86 -31.09 9.32
N THR A 267 -5.11 -30.79 9.66
CA THR A 267 -6.05 -30.17 8.73
C THR A 267 -5.91 -28.66 8.80
N ILE A 268 -5.79 -28.04 7.63
CA ILE A 268 -5.76 -26.58 7.45
C ILE A 268 -6.88 -26.22 6.47
N TYR A 269 -7.58 -25.14 6.74
CA TYR A 269 -8.56 -24.56 5.84
C TYR A 269 -8.05 -23.23 5.31
N TYR A 270 -8.09 -23.06 3.99
CA TYR A 270 -7.71 -21.84 3.29
C TYR A 270 -8.94 -21.08 2.79
N PHE A 271 -8.96 -19.77 2.93
CA PHE A 271 -10.08 -18.93 2.53
C PHE A 271 -9.95 -18.44 1.08
N ASN A 272 -10.05 -19.36 0.12
CA ASN A 272 -9.84 -19.09 -1.30
C ASN A 272 -10.84 -18.07 -1.83
N LYS A 273 -12.14 -18.14 -1.41
CA LYS A 273 -13.17 -17.22 -1.89
C LYS A 273 -12.85 -15.74 -1.57
N LEU A 274 -12.22 -15.48 -0.42
CA LEU A 274 -11.77 -14.13 -0.09
C LEU A 274 -10.56 -13.71 -0.92
N VAL A 275 -9.63 -14.63 -1.15
CA VAL A 275 -8.47 -14.38 -2.03
C VAL A 275 -8.93 -14.01 -3.44
N ASP A 276 -9.88 -14.77 -4.02
CA ASP A 276 -10.44 -14.51 -5.36
C ASP A 276 -11.12 -13.12 -5.49
N ILE A 277 -11.65 -12.57 -4.38
CA ILE A 277 -12.26 -11.22 -4.36
C ILE A 277 -11.19 -10.12 -4.32
N ILE A 278 -10.05 -10.39 -3.67
CA ILE A 278 -8.99 -9.39 -3.46
C ILE A 278 -8.07 -9.29 -4.70
N GLU A 279 -7.85 -10.38 -5.41
CA GLU A 279 -7.05 -10.42 -6.65
C GLU A 279 -7.74 -9.70 -7.82
#